data_445e3aa1df16edae6a154cffa689f514
#
_entry.id   445e3aa1df16edae6a154cffa689f514
#
_cell.length_a   1.000
_cell.length_b   1.000
_cell.length_c   1.000
_cell.angle_alpha   90.00
_cell.angle_beta   90.00
_cell.angle_gamma   90.00
#
_symmetry.space_group_name_H-M   'P 1'
#
loop_
_entity.id
_entity.type
_entity.pdbx_description
1 polymer ?
#
loop_
_entity_poly.entity_id
_entity_poly.type
_entity_poly.pdbx_seq_one_letter_code
_entity_poly.pdbx_strand_id
1 'polypeptide(L)'
;MFAGKVVVVTGAAGALGRAVFEYFANGGARVVALDYSHELLDSAFPVKDSMHQYQEVDLTSRDSCQLVLSKVIDDLGQIDVLCNIAGGFLMGEAVHETSDATWDFLFNLNTRSIVNTSSVVVPQMQQQGSGKIVNIAAKAATQGFANMGAYTASKAAVMRLTEAMAAELREQQINVNCIMPGTIDTPRNREDMPEADHSTWVPPSQLASVIGFLASDAAVAVHGAAIPVDGLS
;
A
#
# COMPACT_ATOMS: atom_id res chain seq x y z
N MET A 1 5.98 -12.10 -15.86
CA MET A 1 5.74 -10.66 -16.06
C MET A 1 6.69 -9.83 -15.19
N PHE A 2 7.00 -10.28 -13.96
CA PHE A 2 7.86 -9.56 -13.01
C PHE A 2 9.19 -10.28 -12.72
N ALA A 3 9.61 -11.21 -13.56
CA ALA A 3 10.88 -11.92 -13.38
C ALA A 3 12.06 -10.93 -13.32
N GLY A 4 12.92 -11.09 -12.32
CA GLY A 4 14.06 -10.20 -12.06
C GLY A 4 13.71 -8.86 -11.39
N LYS A 5 12.42 -8.57 -11.12
CA LYS A 5 11.97 -7.36 -10.43
C LYS A 5 12.00 -7.55 -8.90
N VAL A 6 12.36 -6.49 -8.20
CA VAL A 6 12.26 -6.40 -6.74
C VAL A 6 11.03 -5.57 -6.38
N VAL A 7 10.11 -6.17 -5.62
CA VAL A 7 8.83 -5.57 -5.23
C VAL A 7 8.76 -5.48 -3.72
N VAL A 8 8.61 -4.27 -3.20
CA VAL A 8 8.40 -4.03 -1.76
C VAL A 8 6.90 -3.91 -1.49
N VAL A 9 6.37 -4.67 -0.53
CA VAL A 9 4.97 -4.65 -0.12
C VAL A 9 4.89 -4.33 1.37
N THR A 10 4.32 -3.19 1.73
CA THR A 10 4.07 -2.81 3.12
C THR A 10 2.73 -3.37 3.61
N GLY A 11 2.58 -3.66 4.90
CA GLY A 11 1.38 -4.30 5.43
C GLY A 11 1.16 -5.69 4.84
N ALA A 12 2.25 -6.41 4.57
CA ALA A 12 2.26 -7.66 3.81
C ALA A 12 1.52 -8.79 4.52
N ALA A 13 1.44 -8.79 5.84
CA ALA A 13 0.72 -9.80 6.62
C ALA A 13 -0.81 -9.65 6.57
N GLY A 14 -1.33 -8.47 6.18
CA GLY A 14 -2.76 -8.22 6.02
C GLY A 14 -3.37 -8.96 4.83
N ALA A 15 -4.71 -9.03 4.78
CA ALA A 15 -5.42 -9.77 3.72
C ALA A 15 -5.08 -9.27 2.30
N LEU A 16 -5.07 -7.94 2.08
CA LEU A 16 -4.66 -7.37 0.80
C LEU A 16 -3.16 -7.55 0.55
N GLY A 17 -2.32 -7.30 1.59
CA GLY A 17 -0.87 -7.42 1.47
C GLY A 17 -0.44 -8.83 1.04
N ARG A 18 -1.04 -9.87 1.60
CA ARG A 18 -0.79 -11.28 1.19
C ARG A 18 -1.18 -11.53 -0.26
N ALA A 19 -2.36 -11.05 -0.69
CA ALA A 19 -2.78 -11.23 -2.08
C ALA A 19 -1.85 -10.51 -3.06
N VAL A 20 -1.35 -9.32 -2.69
CA VAL A 20 -0.36 -8.56 -3.48
C VAL A 20 0.98 -9.29 -3.50
N PHE A 21 1.45 -9.79 -2.36
CA PHE A 21 2.65 -10.62 -2.28
C PHE A 21 2.56 -11.83 -3.22
N GLU A 22 1.49 -12.61 -3.11
CA GLU A 22 1.25 -13.81 -3.93
C GLU A 22 1.19 -13.47 -5.42
N TYR A 23 0.53 -12.38 -5.79
CA TYR A 23 0.44 -11.95 -7.18
C TYR A 23 1.82 -11.70 -7.79
N PHE A 24 2.69 -10.96 -7.10
CA PHE A 24 4.03 -10.66 -7.59
C PHE A 24 4.97 -11.87 -7.52
N ALA A 25 4.91 -12.67 -6.46
CA ALA A 25 5.68 -13.90 -6.31
C ALA A 25 5.36 -14.89 -7.43
N ASN A 26 4.07 -15.12 -7.72
CA ASN A 26 3.63 -15.95 -8.84
C ASN A 26 4.03 -15.35 -10.21
N GLY A 27 4.20 -14.04 -10.29
CA GLY A 27 4.72 -13.34 -11.47
C GLY A 27 6.24 -13.43 -11.65
N GLY A 28 6.97 -14.10 -10.71
CA GLY A 28 8.40 -14.31 -10.74
C GLY A 28 9.23 -13.17 -10.13
N ALA A 29 8.60 -12.25 -9.39
CA ALA A 29 9.32 -11.19 -8.68
C ALA A 29 10.00 -11.72 -7.42
N ARG A 30 11.09 -11.07 -7.01
CA ARG A 30 11.58 -11.12 -5.64
C ARG A 30 10.77 -10.12 -4.81
N VAL A 31 10.01 -10.63 -3.85
CA VAL A 31 9.15 -9.80 -3.01
C VAL A 31 9.78 -9.58 -1.64
N VAL A 32 9.75 -8.34 -1.18
CA VAL A 32 10.11 -7.94 0.19
C VAL A 32 8.81 -7.63 0.94
N ALA A 33 8.45 -8.53 1.84
CA ALA A 33 7.29 -8.39 2.71
C ALA A 33 7.67 -7.57 3.93
N LEU A 34 7.04 -6.42 4.11
CA LEU A 34 7.22 -5.53 5.25
C LEU A 34 5.97 -5.50 6.11
N ASP A 35 6.13 -5.71 7.42
CA ASP A 35 5.02 -5.54 8.38
C ASP A 35 5.55 -5.10 9.75
N TYR A 36 4.63 -4.78 10.66
CA TYR A 36 4.94 -4.20 11.97
C TYR A 36 5.66 -5.18 12.93
N SER A 37 5.49 -6.49 12.76
CA SER A 37 6.17 -7.47 13.59
C SER A 37 6.52 -8.76 12.84
N HIS A 38 7.58 -9.43 13.28
CA HIS A 38 7.94 -10.77 12.79
C HIS A 38 6.84 -11.80 13.06
N GLU A 39 6.13 -11.70 14.19
CA GLU A 39 5.03 -12.62 14.53
C GLU A 39 3.91 -12.59 13.49
N LEU A 40 3.51 -11.38 13.03
CA LEU A 40 2.53 -11.23 11.96
C LEU A 40 3.02 -11.82 10.65
N LEU A 41 4.29 -11.57 10.29
CA LEU A 41 4.89 -12.15 9.09
C LEU A 41 5.00 -13.67 9.16
N ASP A 42 5.38 -14.24 10.29
CA ASP A 42 5.47 -15.70 10.49
C ASP A 42 4.09 -16.36 10.41
N SER A 43 3.07 -15.72 10.97
CA SER A 43 1.68 -16.17 10.87
C SER A 43 1.14 -16.11 9.44
N ALA A 44 1.45 -15.05 8.71
CA ALA A 44 0.99 -14.83 7.33
C ALA A 44 1.73 -15.73 6.32
N PHE A 45 3.02 -15.98 6.58
CA PHE A 45 3.93 -16.72 5.72
C PHE A 45 4.64 -17.83 6.50
N PRO A 46 3.92 -18.89 6.90
CA PRO A 46 4.50 -19.98 7.74
C PRO A 46 5.57 -20.79 7.01
N VAL A 47 5.54 -20.80 5.69
CA VAL A 47 6.60 -21.36 4.85
C VAL A 47 7.24 -20.21 4.07
N LYS A 48 8.50 -19.89 4.44
CA LYS A 48 9.24 -18.81 3.80
C LYS A 48 10.10 -19.34 2.67
N ASP A 49 9.92 -18.77 1.47
CA ASP A 49 10.81 -19.01 0.34
C ASP A 49 12.04 -18.09 0.47
N SER A 50 13.22 -18.66 0.32
CA SER A 50 14.50 -17.93 0.36
C SER A 50 14.69 -16.92 -0.77
N MET A 51 13.86 -16.99 -1.82
CA MET A 51 13.83 -15.98 -2.88
C MET A 51 13.27 -14.64 -2.38
N HIS A 52 12.45 -14.64 -1.33
CA HIS A 52 11.79 -13.47 -0.78
C HIS A 52 12.44 -13.01 0.53
N GLN A 53 12.16 -11.76 0.93
CA GLN A 53 12.58 -11.23 2.23
C GLN A 53 11.34 -10.88 3.07
N TYR A 54 11.47 -11.03 4.40
CA TYR A 54 10.42 -10.77 5.38
C TYR A 54 11.04 -9.91 6.49
N GLN A 55 10.68 -8.63 6.56
CA GLN A 55 11.33 -7.68 7.46
C GLN A 55 10.30 -6.95 8.32
N GLU A 56 10.60 -6.88 9.61
CA GLU A 56 9.85 -6.04 10.54
C GLU A 56 10.22 -4.56 10.33
N VAL A 57 9.23 -3.69 10.30
CA VAL A 57 9.42 -2.24 10.17
C VAL A 57 8.29 -1.45 10.81
N ASP A 58 8.62 -0.44 11.59
CA ASP A 58 7.67 0.60 11.98
C ASP A 58 7.59 1.67 10.87
N LEU A 59 6.56 1.59 10.06
CA LEU A 59 6.34 2.53 8.95
C LEU A 59 6.04 3.97 9.41
N THR A 60 5.64 4.15 10.66
CA THR A 60 5.39 5.48 11.23
C THR A 60 6.69 6.18 11.65
N SER A 61 7.78 5.43 11.80
CA SER A 61 9.13 5.91 12.10
C SER A 61 9.96 6.04 10.83
N ARG A 62 10.42 7.26 10.54
CA ARG A 62 11.31 7.51 9.40
C ARG A 62 12.63 6.76 9.53
N ASP A 63 13.20 6.72 10.73
CA ASP A 63 14.49 6.06 11.00
C ASP A 63 14.37 4.55 10.82
N SER A 64 13.26 3.94 11.25
CA SER A 64 12.98 2.53 11.02
C SER A 64 12.88 2.22 9.52
N CYS A 65 12.13 3.02 8.76
CA CYS A 65 12.05 2.89 7.30
C CYS A 65 13.43 3.02 6.63
N GLN A 66 14.21 4.02 7.04
CA GLN A 66 15.56 4.24 6.51
C GLN A 66 16.46 3.02 6.76
N LEU A 67 16.47 2.51 7.99
CA LEU A 67 17.29 1.35 8.37
C LEU A 67 16.94 0.12 7.55
N VAL A 68 15.65 -0.24 7.50
CA VAL A 68 15.20 -1.48 6.87
C VAL A 68 15.29 -1.40 5.34
N LEU A 69 14.82 -0.30 4.73
CA LEU A 69 14.81 -0.17 3.28
C LEU A 69 16.21 0.06 2.69
N SER A 70 17.12 0.74 3.41
CA SER A 70 18.52 0.83 2.98
C SER A 70 19.18 -0.55 2.97
N LYS A 71 18.91 -1.38 3.99
CA LYS A 71 19.41 -2.76 3.99
C LYS A 71 18.86 -3.57 2.82
N VAL A 72 17.57 -3.41 2.47
CA VAL A 72 16.96 -4.05 1.28
C VAL A 72 17.70 -3.62 0.00
N ILE A 73 17.99 -2.33 -0.13
CA ILE A 73 18.74 -1.79 -1.28
C ILE A 73 20.16 -2.36 -1.33
N ASP A 74 20.86 -2.40 -0.20
CA ASP A 74 22.21 -2.96 -0.12
C ASP A 74 22.24 -4.45 -0.49
N ASP A 75 21.24 -5.23 -0.04
CA ASP A 75 21.15 -6.66 -0.28
C ASP A 75 20.74 -7.01 -1.72
N LEU A 76 19.85 -6.21 -2.34
CA LEU A 76 19.19 -6.54 -3.62
C LEU A 76 19.60 -5.64 -4.78
N GLY A 77 20.23 -4.51 -4.51
CA GLY A 77 20.75 -3.55 -5.50
C GLY A 77 19.70 -2.67 -6.18
N GLN A 78 18.41 -3.00 -6.03
CA GLN A 78 17.32 -2.28 -6.70
C GLN A 78 15.99 -2.41 -5.95
N ILE A 79 15.07 -1.48 -6.23
CA ILE A 79 13.63 -1.59 -5.92
C ILE A 79 12.87 -1.11 -7.15
N ASP A 80 12.18 -2.03 -7.84
CA ASP A 80 11.42 -1.71 -9.06
C ASP A 80 10.00 -1.25 -8.76
N VAL A 81 9.38 -1.82 -7.72
CA VAL A 81 8.00 -1.53 -7.35
C VAL A 81 7.90 -1.34 -5.83
N LEU A 82 7.21 -0.26 -5.42
CA LEU A 82 6.79 -0.03 -4.05
C LEU A 82 5.26 -0.07 -3.98
N CYS A 83 4.71 -1.03 -3.24
CA CYS A 83 3.28 -1.14 -2.95
C CYS A 83 3.04 -0.70 -1.49
N ASN A 84 2.55 0.52 -1.29
CA ASN A 84 2.17 1.05 0.02
C ASN A 84 0.76 0.54 0.38
N ILE A 85 0.70 -0.71 0.89
CA ILE A 85 -0.57 -1.38 1.24
C ILE A 85 -0.97 -1.12 2.69
N ALA A 86 0.01 -0.90 3.59
CA ALA A 86 -0.26 -0.62 5.00
C ALA A 86 -1.25 0.52 5.17
N GLY A 87 -2.21 0.33 6.05
CA GLY A 87 -3.21 1.33 6.36
C GLY A 87 -4.17 0.85 7.44
N GLY A 88 -4.85 1.79 8.08
CA GLY A 88 -5.83 1.53 9.13
C GLY A 88 -7.16 2.21 8.85
N PHE A 89 -8.19 1.68 9.51
CA PHE A 89 -9.54 2.22 9.48
C PHE A 89 -10.05 2.37 10.91
N LEU A 90 -10.56 3.55 11.23
CA LEU A 90 -11.31 3.85 12.44
C LEU A 90 -12.46 4.78 12.08
N MET A 91 -13.61 4.59 12.72
CA MET A 91 -14.79 5.44 12.60
C MET A 91 -15.56 5.49 13.92
N GLY A 92 -16.51 6.41 14.03
CA GLY A 92 -17.42 6.51 15.16
C GLY A 92 -17.42 7.88 15.81
N GLU A 93 -16.31 8.61 15.78
CA GLU A 93 -16.20 9.95 16.37
C GLU A 93 -16.67 11.03 15.39
N ALA A 94 -17.45 12.00 15.89
CA ALA A 94 -17.72 13.22 15.13
C ALA A 94 -16.43 14.05 15.01
N VAL A 95 -16.31 14.90 13.98
CA VAL A 95 -15.07 15.63 13.70
C VAL A 95 -14.58 16.45 14.90
N HIS A 96 -15.49 17.13 15.61
CA HIS A 96 -15.15 17.96 16.79
C HIS A 96 -14.85 17.15 18.05
N GLU A 97 -15.10 15.84 18.04
CA GLU A 97 -14.84 14.91 19.13
C GLU A 97 -13.67 13.96 18.81
N THR A 98 -13.10 14.06 17.59
CA THR A 98 -12.01 13.20 17.19
C THR A 98 -10.82 13.34 18.13
N SER A 99 -10.44 12.24 18.77
CA SER A 99 -9.30 12.22 19.71
C SER A 99 -7.97 12.36 18.96
N ASP A 100 -6.97 12.94 19.65
CA ASP A 100 -5.60 13.00 19.12
C ASP A 100 -5.08 11.59 18.77
N ALA A 101 -5.41 10.59 19.58
CA ALA A 101 -5.00 9.20 19.34
C ALA A 101 -5.58 8.63 18.02
N THR A 102 -6.88 8.86 17.75
CA THR A 102 -7.53 8.46 16.49
C THR A 102 -6.94 9.20 15.30
N TRP A 103 -6.74 10.51 15.45
CA TRP A 103 -6.13 11.35 14.41
C TRP A 103 -4.71 10.89 14.09
N ASP A 104 -3.86 10.77 15.10
CA ASP A 104 -2.46 10.39 14.93
C ASP A 104 -2.31 8.98 14.37
N PHE A 105 -3.11 8.01 14.83
CA PHE A 105 -3.11 6.67 14.28
C PHE A 105 -3.40 6.68 12.77
N LEU A 106 -4.49 7.33 12.35
CA LEU A 106 -4.91 7.34 10.95
C LEU A 106 -3.93 8.09 10.05
N PHE A 107 -3.46 9.27 10.47
CA PHE A 107 -2.53 10.05 9.66
C PHE A 107 -1.12 9.45 9.65
N ASN A 108 -0.64 8.91 10.76
CA ASN A 108 0.66 8.28 10.80
C ASN A 108 0.69 6.99 9.96
N LEU A 109 -0.33 6.13 10.10
CA LEU A 109 -0.35 4.87 9.36
C LEU A 109 -0.75 5.03 7.90
N ASN A 110 -1.77 5.84 7.57
CA ASN A 110 -2.26 5.97 6.20
C ASN A 110 -1.43 6.93 5.33
N THR A 111 -0.87 7.99 5.93
CA THR A 111 -0.29 9.11 5.17
C THR A 111 1.21 9.23 5.41
N ARG A 112 1.66 9.34 6.67
CA ARG A 112 3.09 9.49 7.01
C ARG A 112 3.91 8.29 6.58
N SER A 113 3.38 7.08 6.69
CA SER A 113 4.04 5.84 6.23
C SER A 113 4.48 5.93 4.75
N ILE A 114 3.62 6.47 3.88
CA ILE A 114 3.94 6.68 2.45
C ILE A 114 5.11 7.66 2.29
N VAL A 115 5.11 8.75 3.05
CA VAL A 115 6.21 9.74 3.03
C VAL A 115 7.52 9.10 3.51
N ASN A 116 7.46 8.29 4.57
CA ASN A 116 8.63 7.63 5.14
C ASN A 116 9.23 6.59 4.16
N THR A 117 8.41 5.71 3.59
CA THR A 117 8.89 4.71 2.62
C THR A 117 9.43 5.38 1.35
N SER A 118 8.71 6.38 0.83
CA SER A 118 9.11 7.11 -0.37
C SER A 118 10.41 7.87 -0.18
N SER A 119 10.70 8.38 1.02
CA SER A 119 11.94 9.12 1.29
C SER A 119 13.21 8.28 1.11
N VAL A 120 13.09 6.95 1.16
CA VAL A 120 14.20 6.02 0.93
C VAL A 120 14.16 5.43 -0.47
N VAL A 121 12.96 5.01 -0.91
CA VAL A 121 12.80 4.29 -2.18
C VAL A 121 12.91 5.20 -3.40
N VAL A 122 12.37 6.42 -3.33
CA VAL A 122 12.41 7.35 -4.47
C VAL A 122 13.84 7.70 -4.90
N PRO A 123 14.77 8.07 -4.01
CA PRO A 123 16.17 8.31 -4.41
C PRO A 123 16.81 7.10 -5.11
N GLN A 124 16.49 5.87 -4.67
CA GLN A 124 16.96 4.65 -5.33
C GLN A 124 16.36 4.50 -6.73
N MET A 125 15.04 4.70 -6.89
CA MET A 125 14.39 4.65 -8.21
C MET A 125 14.90 5.73 -9.16
N GLN A 126 15.25 6.93 -8.64
CA GLN A 126 15.87 8.00 -9.41
C GLN A 126 17.26 7.58 -9.95
N GLN A 127 18.06 6.92 -9.14
CA GLN A 127 19.38 6.38 -9.58
C GLN A 127 19.21 5.27 -10.61
N GLN A 128 18.15 4.46 -10.52
CA GLN A 128 17.81 3.43 -11.50
C GLN A 128 17.27 4.01 -12.82
N GLY A 129 16.75 5.25 -12.80
CA GLY A 129 16.05 5.86 -13.94
C GLY A 129 14.69 5.23 -14.22
N SER A 130 14.10 4.49 -13.27
CA SER A 130 12.78 3.86 -13.41
C SER A 130 12.23 3.42 -12.07
N GLY A 131 10.89 3.36 -11.95
CA GLY A 131 10.21 2.84 -10.77
C GLY A 131 8.69 2.89 -10.89
N LYS A 132 8.01 2.12 -10.04
CA LYS A 132 6.55 2.10 -9.94
C LYS A 132 6.15 2.18 -8.47
N ILE A 133 5.27 3.11 -8.15
CA ILE A 133 4.73 3.28 -6.79
C ILE A 133 3.21 3.18 -6.87
N VAL A 134 2.63 2.28 -6.07
CA VAL A 134 1.18 2.12 -5.97
C VAL A 134 0.75 2.31 -4.52
N ASN A 135 -0.06 3.32 -4.27
CA ASN A 135 -0.60 3.65 -2.96
C ASN A 135 -2.04 3.14 -2.81
N ILE A 136 -2.48 2.93 -1.58
CA ILE A 136 -3.87 2.55 -1.28
C ILE A 136 -4.61 3.73 -0.63
N ALA A 137 -5.45 4.39 -1.43
CA ALA A 137 -6.43 5.34 -0.95
C ALA A 137 -7.73 4.63 -0.49
N ALA A 138 -8.89 5.20 -0.72
CA ALA A 138 -10.19 4.57 -0.51
C ALA A 138 -11.25 5.26 -1.36
N LYS A 139 -12.30 4.56 -1.80
CA LYS A 139 -13.47 5.19 -2.45
C LYS A 139 -14.10 6.23 -1.54
N ALA A 140 -14.16 5.96 -0.24
CA ALA A 140 -14.65 6.90 0.77
C ALA A 140 -13.84 8.20 0.88
N ALA A 141 -12.63 8.28 0.31
CA ALA A 141 -11.81 9.50 0.33
C ALA A 141 -12.25 10.56 -0.69
N THR A 142 -13.22 10.27 -1.54
CA THR A 142 -13.75 11.20 -2.56
C THR A 142 -14.73 12.22 -1.99
N GLN A 143 -15.24 11.99 -0.79
CA GLN A 143 -16.16 12.88 -0.07
C GLN A 143 -16.08 12.66 1.44
N GLY A 144 -16.70 13.53 2.23
CA GLY A 144 -16.81 13.36 3.67
C GLY A 144 -18.02 12.48 4.04
N PHE A 145 -17.83 11.63 5.05
CA PHE A 145 -18.92 10.85 5.66
C PHE A 145 -19.01 11.16 7.16
N ALA A 146 -20.22 11.14 7.70
CA ALA A 146 -20.42 11.31 9.13
C ALA A 146 -19.63 10.24 9.91
N ASN A 147 -19.00 10.66 11.01
CA ASN A 147 -18.21 9.80 11.89
C ASN A 147 -16.98 9.10 11.24
N MET A 148 -16.54 9.60 10.07
CA MET A 148 -15.38 9.09 9.34
C MET A 148 -14.41 10.21 8.95
N GLY A 149 -14.50 11.38 9.59
CA GLY A 149 -13.77 12.59 9.18
C GLY A 149 -12.26 12.38 9.11
N ALA A 150 -11.64 11.88 10.16
CA ALA A 150 -10.19 11.64 10.21
C ALA A 150 -9.74 10.58 9.19
N TYR A 151 -10.50 9.49 9.02
CA TYR A 151 -10.20 8.45 8.04
C TYR A 151 -10.27 8.98 6.60
N THR A 152 -11.39 9.62 6.22
CA THR A 152 -11.57 10.13 4.86
C THR A 152 -10.54 11.22 4.53
N ALA A 153 -10.22 12.08 5.51
CA ALA A 153 -9.17 13.08 5.35
C ALA A 153 -7.78 12.45 5.14
N SER A 154 -7.41 11.43 5.94
CA SER A 154 -6.13 10.73 5.79
C SER A 154 -6.00 10.04 4.42
N LYS A 155 -7.08 9.42 3.93
CA LYS A 155 -7.09 8.76 2.61
C LYS A 155 -7.20 9.75 1.44
N ALA A 156 -7.84 10.91 1.63
CA ALA A 156 -7.79 12.01 0.65
C ALA A 156 -6.37 12.59 0.53
N ALA A 157 -5.63 12.69 1.63
CA ALA A 157 -4.23 13.08 1.62
C ALA A 157 -3.37 12.10 0.79
N VAL A 158 -3.63 10.79 0.83
CA VAL A 158 -2.94 9.80 -0.02
C VAL A 158 -3.14 10.10 -1.51
N MET A 159 -4.36 10.49 -1.92
CA MET A 159 -4.63 10.86 -3.32
C MET A 159 -3.81 12.09 -3.73
N ARG A 160 -3.78 13.13 -2.89
CA ARG A 160 -2.99 14.35 -3.17
C ARG A 160 -1.49 14.09 -3.19
N LEU A 161 -0.97 13.27 -2.29
CA LEU A 161 0.45 12.85 -2.31
C LEU A 161 0.78 12.06 -3.58
N THR A 162 -0.11 11.17 -4.01
CA THR A 162 0.05 10.40 -5.26
C THR A 162 0.16 11.33 -6.47
N GLU A 163 -0.71 12.32 -6.58
CA GLU A 163 -0.69 13.31 -7.67
C GLU A 163 0.57 14.17 -7.65
N ALA A 164 0.96 14.66 -6.47
CA ALA A 164 2.18 15.47 -6.30
C ALA A 164 3.43 14.68 -6.71
N MET A 165 3.60 13.47 -6.15
CA MET A 165 4.73 12.61 -6.49
C MET A 165 4.74 12.23 -7.97
N ALA A 166 3.58 11.97 -8.58
CA ALA A 166 3.50 11.68 -10.02
C ALA A 166 3.95 12.88 -10.86
N ALA A 167 3.59 14.10 -10.47
CA ALA A 167 4.03 15.32 -11.16
C ALA A 167 5.55 15.54 -11.02
N GLU A 168 6.10 15.29 -9.83
CA GLU A 168 7.53 15.46 -9.51
C GLU A 168 8.42 14.44 -10.24
N LEU A 169 7.92 13.19 -10.44
CA LEU A 169 8.75 12.04 -10.80
C LEU A 169 8.57 11.56 -12.25
N ARG A 170 7.59 12.08 -13.00
CA ARG A 170 7.25 11.59 -14.35
C ARG A 170 8.41 11.68 -15.35
N GLU A 171 9.20 12.74 -15.30
CA GLU A 171 10.34 12.93 -16.20
C GLU A 171 11.50 11.96 -15.89
N GLN A 172 11.47 11.32 -14.73
CA GLN A 172 12.44 10.33 -14.28
C GLN A 172 11.96 8.89 -14.51
N GLN A 173 10.88 8.73 -15.29
CA GLN A 173 10.25 7.44 -15.61
C GLN A 173 9.78 6.66 -14.37
N ILE A 174 9.38 7.38 -13.32
CA ILE A 174 8.78 6.80 -12.12
C ILE A 174 7.28 7.06 -12.13
N ASN A 175 6.47 6.01 -12.26
CA ASN A 175 5.03 6.11 -12.21
C ASN A 175 4.54 6.03 -10.75
N VAL A 176 3.68 6.98 -10.37
CA VAL A 176 3.03 6.97 -9.05
C VAL A 176 1.53 7.03 -9.26
N ASN A 177 0.81 6.02 -8.77
CA ASN A 177 -0.64 5.93 -8.86
C ASN A 177 -1.23 5.41 -7.56
N CYS A 178 -2.54 5.54 -7.36
CA CYS A 178 -3.23 4.87 -6.28
C CYS A 178 -4.50 4.16 -6.76
N ILE A 179 -4.91 3.16 -6.00
CA ILE A 179 -6.23 2.58 -6.13
C ILE A 179 -7.13 3.09 -5.01
N MET A 180 -8.43 3.13 -5.27
CA MET A 180 -9.48 3.49 -4.33
C MET A 180 -10.41 2.29 -4.14
N PRO A 181 -10.07 1.36 -3.23
CA PRO A 181 -10.95 0.23 -2.93
C PRO A 181 -12.31 0.69 -2.39
N GLY A 182 -13.37 -0.02 -2.78
CA GLY A 182 -14.61 -0.09 -2.02
C GLY A 182 -14.42 -0.97 -0.78
N THR A 183 -15.46 -1.68 -0.36
CA THR A 183 -15.35 -2.63 0.74
C THR A 183 -14.56 -3.86 0.28
N ILE A 184 -13.44 -4.13 0.95
CA ILE A 184 -12.59 -5.28 0.64
C ILE A 184 -13.15 -6.51 1.35
N ASP A 185 -13.28 -7.63 0.64
CA ASP A 185 -13.72 -8.89 1.22
C ASP A 185 -12.60 -9.52 2.08
N THR A 186 -12.61 -9.18 3.36
CA THR A 186 -11.65 -9.68 4.35
C THR A 186 -12.39 -10.33 5.53
N PRO A 187 -11.74 -11.28 6.24
CA PRO A 187 -12.34 -11.85 7.45
C PRO A 187 -12.78 -10.77 8.44
N ARG A 188 -11.95 -9.75 8.67
CA ARG A 188 -12.27 -8.65 9.57
C ARG A 188 -13.51 -7.88 9.16
N ASN A 189 -13.62 -7.49 7.89
CA ASN A 189 -14.80 -6.75 7.40
C ASN A 189 -16.08 -7.61 7.48
N ARG A 190 -15.97 -8.93 7.25
CA ARG A 190 -17.11 -9.85 7.43
C ARG A 190 -17.54 -9.96 8.89
N GLU A 191 -16.60 -9.94 9.83
CA GLU A 191 -16.90 -9.91 11.28
C GLU A 191 -17.54 -8.58 11.69
N ASP A 192 -17.04 -7.45 11.17
CA ASP A 192 -17.56 -6.13 11.50
C ASP A 192 -18.94 -5.85 10.85
N MET A 193 -19.27 -6.51 9.73
CA MET A 193 -20.51 -6.32 8.96
C MET A 193 -21.13 -7.66 8.56
N PRO A 194 -21.58 -8.49 9.52
CA PRO A 194 -22.04 -9.86 9.25
C PRO A 194 -23.32 -9.91 8.40
N GLU A 195 -24.18 -8.88 8.45
CA GLU A 195 -25.44 -8.81 7.71
C GLU A 195 -25.31 -8.20 6.30
N ALA A 196 -24.12 -7.75 5.92
CA ALA A 196 -23.91 -7.16 4.60
C ALA A 196 -23.88 -8.23 3.49
N ASP A 197 -24.26 -7.86 2.28
CA ASP A 197 -24.10 -8.73 1.11
C ASP A 197 -22.62 -8.74 0.67
N HIS A 198 -21.86 -9.70 1.18
CA HIS A 198 -20.43 -9.83 0.91
C HIS A 198 -20.14 -10.18 -0.56
N SER A 199 -21.13 -10.62 -1.35
CA SER A 199 -20.95 -10.91 -2.78
C SER A 199 -20.67 -9.66 -3.62
N THR A 200 -21.02 -8.48 -3.10
CA THR A 200 -20.75 -7.19 -3.75
C THR A 200 -19.35 -6.64 -3.47
N TRP A 201 -18.64 -7.19 -2.48
CA TRP A 201 -17.36 -6.72 -2.05
C TRP A 201 -16.21 -7.12 -2.99
N VAL A 202 -15.08 -6.42 -2.89
CA VAL A 202 -13.92 -6.65 -3.75
C VAL A 202 -13.00 -7.69 -3.13
N PRO A 203 -12.79 -8.85 -3.77
CA PRO A 203 -11.79 -9.80 -3.32
C PRO A 203 -10.37 -9.19 -3.37
N PRO A 204 -9.50 -9.44 -2.37
CA PRO A 204 -8.11 -8.98 -2.37
C PRO A 204 -7.33 -9.33 -3.64
N SER A 205 -7.61 -10.47 -4.26
CA SER A 205 -6.97 -10.91 -5.50
C SER A 205 -7.29 -10.01 -6.71
N GLN A 206 -8.50 -9.44 -6.78
CA GLN A 206 -8.86 -8.49 -7.83
C GLN A 206 -8.14 -7.15 -7.64
N LEU A 207 -8.02 -6.68 -6.39
CA LEU A 207 -7.21 -5.51 -6.07
C LEU A 207 -5.73 -5.73 -6.44
N ALA A 208 -5.18 -6.89 -6.09
CA ALA A 208 -3.82 -7.27 -6.46
C ALA A 208 -3.58 -7.27 -7.98
N SER A 209 -4.58 -7.68 -8.77
CA SER A 209 -4.49 -7.64 -10.24
C SER A 209 -4.40 -6.20 -10.77
N VAL A 210 -5.19 -5.26 -10.21
CA VAL A 210 -5.14 -3.85 -10.60
C VAL A 210 -3.81 -3.22 -10.16
N ILE A 211 -3.32 -3.53 -8.96
CA ILE A 211 -2.00 -3.10 -8.49
C ILE A 211 -0.92 -3.63 -9.41
N GLY A 212 -0.99 -4.90 -9.81
CA GLY A 212 -0.06 -5.52 -10.75
C GLY A 212 -0.09 -4.85 -12.13
N PHE A 213 -1.26 -4.47 -12.65
CA PHE A 213 -1.36 -3.68 -13.88
C PHE A 213 -0.63 -2.33 -13.72
N LEU A 214 -0.89 -1.58 -12.66
CA LEU A 214 -0.26 -0.28 -12.41
C LEU A 214 1.26 -0.38 -12.22
N ALA A 215 1.74 -1.51 -11.72
CA ALA A 215 3.16 -1.82 -11.53
C ALA A 215 3.84 -2.35 -12.81
N SER A 216 3.10 -2.61 -13.88
CA SER A 216 3.61 -3.17 -15.13
C SER A 216 3.94 -2.10 -16.16
N ASP A 217 4.64 -2.50 -17.23
CA ASP A 217 4.92 -1.65 -18.40
C ASP A 217 3.66 -1.29 -19.20
N ALA A 218 2.58 -2.08 -19.06
CA ALA A 218 1.29 -1.76 -19.67
C ALA A 218 0.68 -0.45 -19.14
N ALA A 219 1.07 -0.02 -17.94
CA ALA A 219 0.62 1.22 -17.31
C ALA A 219 1.62 2.38 -17.41
N VAL A 220 2.61 2.30 -18.32
CA VAL A 220 3.68 3.33 -18.42
C VAL A 220 3.15 4.75 -18.65
N ALA A 221 2.01 4.90 -19.32
CA ALA A 221 1.37 6.20 -19.56
C ALA A 221 0.44 6.66 -18.44
N VAL A 222 0.27 5.86 -17.37
CA VAL A 222 -0.64 6.19 -16.25
C VAL A 222 0.18 6.85 -15.13
N HIS A 223 -0.11 8.14 -14.86
CA HIS A 223 0.56 8.93 -13.85
C HIS A 223 -0.45 9.73 -13.02
N GLY A 224 -0.35 9.66 -11.69
CA GLY A 224 -1.19 10.42 -10.76
C GLY A 224 -2.66 9.98 -10.76
N ALA A 225 -2.95 8.81 -11.28
CA ALA A 225 -4.31 8.30 -11.32
C ALA A 225 -4.74 7.77 -9.95
N ALA A 226 -5.99 8.08 -9.58
CA ALA A 226 -6.71 7.45 -8.48
C ALA A 226 -7.82 6.57 -9.07
N ILE A 227 -7.61 5.25 -9.07
CA ILE A 227 -8.46 4.29 -9.79
C ILE A 227 -9.45 3.64 -8.82
N PRO A 228 -10.78 3.85 -9.00
CA PRO A 228 -11.78 3.12 -8.25
C PRO A 228 -11.71 1.61 -8.54
N VAL A 229 -11.72 0.80 -7.49
CA VAL A 229 -11.81 -0.66 -7.56
C VAL A 229 -12.80 -1.10 -6.49
N ASP A 230 -14.08 -1.00 -6.82
CA ASP A 230 -15.16 -1.06 -5.84
C ASP A 230 -16.13 -2.24 -6.06
N GLY A 231 -15.87 -3.09 -7.05
CA GLY A 231 -16.71 -4.26 -7.31
C GLY A 231 -18.13 -3.83 -7.67
N LEU A 232 -19.08 -4.31 -6.89
CA LEU A 232 -20.50 -3.96 -7.01
C LEU A 232 -21.01 -3.14 -5.80
N SER A 233 -20.09 -2.69 -4.91
CA SER A 233 -20.42 -1.95 -3.67
C SER A 233 -20.35 -0.43 -3.81
#